data_7e5057e22b6bf6ce4c2e7ead72da6015
#
_entry.id   7e5057e22b6bf6ce4c2e7ead72da6015
#
_cell.length_a   1.000
_cell.length_b   1.000
_cell.length_c   1.000
_cell.angle_alpha   90.00
_cell.angle_beta   90.00
_cell.angle_gamma   90.00
#
_symmetry.space_group_name_H-M   'P 1'
#
loop_
_entity.id
_entity.type
_entity.pdbx_description
1 polymer ?
#
loop_
_entity_poly.entity_id
_entity_poly.type
_entity_poly.pdbx_seq_one_letter_code
_entity_poly.pdbx_strand_id
1 'polypeptide(L)'
;MKFSQLRHSKGWIFLLATLLGVSYGGYTFVNRAVTTQVYVTNCGILDYKPTTIIKFCADAGVLISQIEWDAWSANGATGIGEYQINDCAPTCVAGKLHYAHIDIVLSKEKVVKGKRALTFISIKTKDGKNLPTSNSPTDAWPMELAG
;
A
#
# COMPACT_ATOMS: atom_id res chain seq x y z
N MET A 1 -66.36 9.87 10.32
CA MET A 1 -65.21 10.38 9.51
C MET A 1 -64.04 10.65 10.41
N LYS A 2 -62.91 9.91 10.35
CA LYS A 2 -61.57 10.24 10.83
C LYS A 2 -60.79 8.99 11.33
N PHE A 3 -60.70 7.92 10.56
CA PHE A 3 -59.80 6.82 10.91
C PHE A 3 -58.84 6.44 9.76
N SER A 4 -58.80 7.21 8.67
CA SER A 4 -57.98 6.89 7.50
C SER A 4 -56.56 7.51 7.53
N GLN A 5 -56.29 8.50 8.36
CA GLN A 5 -55.01 9.25 8.34
C GLN A 5 -53.87 8.67 9.16
N LEU A 6 -54.18 7.79 10.15
CA LEU A 6 -53.14 7.24 11.04
C LEU A 6 -52.37 6.07 10.44
N ARG A 7 -52.83 5.49 9.33
CA ARG A 7 -52.20 4.31 8.72
C ARG A 7 -51.00 4.67 7.82
N HIS A 8 -51.00 5.86 7.27
CA HIS A 8 -49.90 6.36 6.42
C HIS A 8 -48.70 6.88 7.20
N SER A 9 -48.93 7.45 8.41
CA SER A 9 -47.84 8.01 9.22
C SER A 9 -46.87 6.95 9.77
N LYS A 10 -47.38 5.77 10.11
CA LYS A 10 -46.51 4.67 10.60
C LYS A 10 -45.60 4.10 9.54
N GLY A 11 -46.07 3.99 8.29
CA GLY A 11 -45.26 3.54 7.16
C GLY A 11 -44.13 4.53 6.84
N TRP A 12 -44.41 5.83 6.90
CA TRP A 12 -43.40 6.86 6.67
C TRP A 12 -42.32 6.89 7.76
N ILE A 13 -42.71 6.69 9.02
CA ILE A 13 -41.76 6.61 10.15
C ILE A 13 -40.84 5.41 9.99
N PHE A 14 -41.36 4.24 9.58
CA PHE A 14 -40.53 3.06 9.31
C PHE A 14 -39.59 3.29 8.12
N LEU A 15 -40.03 3.91 7.02
CA LEU A 15 -39.19 4.23 5.88
C LEU A 15 -38.07 5.22 6.24
N LEU A 16 -38.35 6.24 7.02
CA LEU A 16 -37.35 7.20 7.48
C LEU A 16 -36.35 6.55 8.44
N ALA A 17 -36.80 5.71 9.35
CA ALA A 17 -35.91 5.00 10.29
C ALA A 17 -34.99 4.01 9.58
N THR A 18 -35.49 3.29 8.55
CA THR A 18 -34.63 2.39 7.74
C THR A 18 -33.63 3.16 6.89
N LEU A 19 -34.01 4.28 6.27
CA LEU A 19 -33.09 5.13 5.50
C LEU A 19 -31.99 5.72 6.37
N LEU A 20 -32.32 6.21 7.57
CA LEU A 20 -31.34 6.74 8.53
C LEU A 20 -30.42 5.62 9.04
N GLY A 21 -30.96 4.43 9.35
CA GLY A 21 -30.17 3.28 9.78
C GLY A 21 -29.17 2.80 8.73
N VAL A 22 -29.59 2.70 7.47
CA VAL A 22 -28.71 2.32 6.35
C VAL A 22 -27.64 3.40 6.09
N SER A 23 -28.01 4.67 6.14
CA SER A 23 -27.07 5.78 5.95
C SER A 23 -26.03 5.84 7.05
N TYR A 24 -26.44 5.70 8.31
CA TYR A 24 -25.54 5.70 9.46
C TYR A 24 -24.65 4.45 9.47
N GLY A 25 -25.22 3.27 9.24
CA GLY A 25 -24.48 2.01 9.13
C GLY A 25 -23.48 2.02 8.00
N GLY A 26 -23.86 2.51 6.81
CA GLY A 26 -22.98 2.69 5.68
C GLY A 26 -21.84 3.66 5.96
N TYR A 27 -22.13 4.82 6.56
CA TYR A 27 -21.12 5.81 6.93
C TYR A 27 -20.12 5.26 7.94
N THR A 28 -20.56 4.58 9.00
CA THR A 28 -19.67 4.01 10.01
C THR A 28 -18.81 2.88 9.46
N PHE A 29 -19.36 2.06 8.57
CA PHE A 29 -18.61 0.98 7.91
C PHE A 29 -17.51 1.54 7.00
N VAL A 30 -17.84 2.49 6.12
CA VAL A 30 -16.87 3.14 5.22
C VAL A 30 -15.80 3.87 6.02
N ASN A 31 -16.18 4.64 7.03
CA ASN A 31 -15.23 5.38 7.85
C ASN A 31 -14.27 4.44 8.60
N ARG A 32 -14.75 3.32 9.13
CA ARG A 32 -13.92 2.31 9.77
C ARG A 32 -12.96 1.65 8.79
N ALA A 33 -13.41 1.32 7.58
CA ALA A 33 -12.56 0.75 6.55
C ALA A 33 -11.42 1.71 6.16
N VAL A 34 -11.71 2.99 5.98
CA VAL A 34 -10.71 4.01 5.64
C VAL A 34 -9.72 4.25 6.79
N THR A 35 -10.17 4.23 8.04
CA THR A 35 -9.28 4.46 9.21
C THR A 35 -8.41 3.27 9.57
N THR A 36 -8.77 2.05 9.16
CA THR A 36 -7.97 0.83 9.39
C THR A 36 -7.00 0.51 8.26
N GLN A 37 -7.10 1.19 7.13
CA GLN A 37 -6.24 0.97 5.98
C GLN A 37 -4.79 1.35 6.30
N VAL A 38 -3.85 0.47 5.93
CA VAL A 38 -2.41 0.68 6.10
C VAL A 38 -1.80 0.98 4.74
N TYR A 39 -0.96 1.97 4.70
CA TYR A 39 -0.28 2.44 3.50
C TYR A 39 1.21 2.07 3.54
N VAL A 40 1.93 2.41 2.52
CA VAL A 40 3.39 2.42 2.46
C VAL A 40 3.85 3.79 1.98
N THR A 41 4.98 4.26 2.49
CA THR A 41 5.62 5.47 1.95
C THR A 41 6.41 5.10 0.70
N ASN A 42 6.14 5.78 -0.41
CA ASN A 42 6.79 5.54 -1.70
C ASN A 42 7.07 6.90 -2.37
N CYS A 43 8.31 7.37 -2.29
CA CYS A 43 8.73 8.67 -2.84
C CYS A 43 7.81 9.85 -2.45
N GLY A 44 7.57 10.02 -1.15
CA GLY A 44 6.76 11.14 -0.65
C GLY A 44 5.23 10.95 -0.75
N ILE A 45 4.78 9.84 -1.34
CA ILE A 45 3.35 9.50 -1.48
C ILE A 45 3.00 8.38 -0.49
N LEU A 46 1.76 8.40 -0.01
CA LEU A 46 1.17 7.27 0.72
C LEU A 46 0.40 6.39 -0.26
N ASP A 47 0.94 5.23 -0.54
CA ASP A 47 0.42 4.28 -1.51
C ASP A 47 -0.23 3.07 -0.83
N TYR A 48 -1.28 2.52 -1.43
CA TYR A 48 -1.95 1.32 -0.93
C TYR A 48 -1.70 0.14 -1.86
N LYS A 49 -0.96 -0.86 -1.37
CA LYS A 49 -0.58 -2.04 -2.16
C LYS A 49 0.01 -1.67 -3.53
N PRO A 50 1.08 -0.86 -3.58
CA PRO A 50 1.66 -0.45 -4.85
C PRO A 50 2.19 -1.66 -5.62
N THR A 51 2.12 -1.60 -6.94
CA THR A 51 2.75 -2.58 -7.84
C THR A 51 4.20 -2.22 -8.17
N THR A 52 4.65 -1.03 -7.73
CA THR A 52 6.02 -0.55 -7.93
C THR A 52 6.48 0.23 -6.70
N ILE A 53 7.70 -0.02 -6.25
CA ILE A 53 8.38 0.73 -5.19
C ILE A 53 9.73 1.22 -5.72
N ILE A 54 10.03 2.50 -5.51
CA ILE A 54 11.27 3.15 -5.96
C ILE A 54 12.19 3.34 -4.76
N LYS A 55 13.46 2.91 -4.87
CA LYS A 55 14.45 3.08 -3.81
C LYS A 55 15.04 4.48 -3.81
N PHE A 56 15.39 5.01 -5.00
CA PHE A 56 15.97 6.34 -5.18
C PHE A 56 15.02 7.21 -5.99
N CYS A 57 14.32 8.10 -5.31
CA CYS A 57 13.21 8.86 -5.91
C CYS A 57 13.65 9.89 -6.96
N ALA A 58 14.92 10.31 -6.94
CA ALA A 58 15.44 11.32 -7.87
C ALA A 58 15.68 10.78 -9.28
N ASP A 59 16.16 9.54 -9.41
CA ASP A 59 16.60 8.97 -10.69
C ASP A 59 15.98 7.61 -11.00
N ALA A 60 15.27 7.01 -10.04
CA ALA A 60 14.70 5.68 -10.14
C ALA A 60 15.72 4.60 -10.58
N GLY A 61 17.01 4.79 -10.26
CA GLY A 61 18.09 3.87 -10.63
C GLY A 61 17.93 2.47 -10.07
N VAL A 62 17.16 2.35 -8.97
CA VAL A 62 16.71 1.07 -8.41
C VAL A 62 15.22 1.13 -8.16
N LEU A 63 14.50 0.16 -8.69
CA LEU A 63 13.06 -0.01 -8.44
C LEU A 63 12.69 -1.48 -8.28
N ILE A 64 11.58 -1.72 -7.62
CA ILE A 64 10.91 -3.01 -7.58
C ILE A 64 9.61 -2.86 -8.34
N SER A 65 9.39 -3.72 -9.33
CA SER A 65 8.18 -3.73 -10.17
C SER A 65 7.45 -5.06 -10.06
N GLN A 66 6.29 -5.15 -10.68
CA GLN A 66 5.47 -6.36 -10.74
C GLN A 66 5.19 -6.95 -9.35
N ILE A 67 4.94 -6.08 -8.36
CA ILE A 67 4.74 -6.52 -6.98
C ILE A 67 3.36 -7.17 -6.85
N GLU A 68 3.37 -8.40 -6.33
CA GLU A 68 2.19 -9.14 -5.89
C GLU A 68 2.25 -9.33 -4.38
N TRP A 69 1.21 -8.86 -3.67
CA TRP A 69 1.16 -8.90 -2.21
C TRP A 69 0.41 -10.14 -1.71
N ASP A 70 1.09 -10.98 -0.91
CA ASP A 70 0.51 -12.16 -0.28
C ASP A 70 -0.25 -11.80 1.01
N ALA A 71 0.34 -10.92 1.84
CA ALA A 71 -0.25 -10.45 3.08
C ALA A 71 -0.07 -8.95 3.23
N TRP A 72 -1.07 -8.29 3.87
CA TRP A 72 -1.05 -6.85 4.09
C TRP A 72 -1.78 -6.49 5.38
N SER A 73 -1.05 -5.97 6.36
CA SER A 73 -1.59 -5.57 7.66
C SER A 73 -0.76 -4.44 8.29
N ALA A 74 -1.21 -3.93 9.43
CA ALA A 74 -0.47 -2.97 10.22
C ALA A 74 0.83 -3.55 10.81
N ASN A 75 0.89 -4.84 11.02
CA ASN A 75 2.07 -5.50 11.56
C ASN A 75 3.15 -5.74 10.50
N GLY A 76 2.81 -5.56 9.23
CA GLY A 76 3.70 -5.73 8.10
C GLY A 76 2.97 -6.24 6.86
N ALA A 77 3.70 -6.28 5.75
CA ALA A 77 3.24 -6.86 4.50
C ALA A 77 4.33 -7.76 3.90
N THR A 78 3.90 -8.80 3.19
CA THR A 78 4.79 -9.69 2.44
C THR A 78 4.30 -9.85 1.02
N GLY A 79 5.23 -10.05 0.10
CA GLY A 79 4.93 -10.24 -1.31
C GLY A 79 6.16 -10.63 -2.10
N ILE A 80 5.99 -10.72 -3.39
CA ILE A 80 7.06 -10.99 -4.36
C ILE A 80 7.11 -9.88 -5.39
N GLY A 81 8.24 -9.73 -6.07
CA GLY A 81 8.38 -8.74 -7.12
C GLY A 81 9.64 -8.94 -7.94
N GLU A 82 9.89 -8.04 -8.87
CA GLU A 82 11.08 -7.98 -9.68
C GLU A 82 11.92 -6.76 -9.31
N TYR A 83 13.12 -7.01 -8.76
CA TYR A 83 14.14 -5.99 -8.53
C TYR A 83 14.79 -5.63 -9.85
N GLN A 84 14.90 -4.33 -10.10
CA GLN A 84 15.52 -3.78 -11.30
C GLN A 84 16.54 -2.72 -10.91
N ILE A 85 17.73 -2.79 -11.49
CA ILE A 85 18.79 -1.80 -11.34
C ILE A 85 19.47 -1.51 -12.67
N ASN A 86 19.81 -0.22 -12.89
CA ASN A 86 20.67 0.20 -13.98
C ASN A 86 22.12 0.24 -13.49
N ASP A 87 23.05 -0.40 -14.19
CA ASP A 87 24.47 -0.46 -13.83
C ASP A 87 25.21 0.86 -14.08
N CYS A 88 24.59 1.79 -14.81
CA CYS A 88 25.13 3.09 -15.16
C CYS A 88 26.54 3.03 -15.79
N ALA A 89 26.86 1.96 -16.50
CA ALA A 89 28.19 1.75 -17.10
C ALA A 89 28.15 1.87 -18.63
N PRO A 90 28.83 2.82 -19.28
CA PRO A 90 29.68 3.88 -18.70
C PRO A 90 28.89 5.10 -18.17
N THR A 91 27.60 5.22 -18.46
CA THR A 91 26.68 6.25 -17.99
C THR A 91 25.31 5.64 -17.78
N CYS A 92 24.41 6.26 -16.98
CA CYS A 92 23.07 5.72 -16.76
C CYS A 92 22.21 5.69 -18.04
N VAL A 93 22.49 6.56 -19.02
CA VAL A 93 21.80 6.53 -20.33
C VAL A 93 22.27 5.34 -21.19
N ALA A 94 23.55 4.96 -21.10
CA ALA A 94 24.13 3.84 -21.83
C ALA A 94 24.18 2.54 -21.01
N GLY A 95 23.83 2.60 -19.74
CA GLY A 95 23.84 1.48 -18.82
C GLY A 95 22.81 0.41 -19.16
N LYS A 96 23.01 -0.77 -18.60
CA LYS A 96 22.12 -1.92 -18.79
C LYS A 96 21.25 -2.13 -17.57
N LEU A 97 20.03 -2.55 -17.81
CA LEU A 97 19.10 -2.97 -16.76
C LEU A 97 19.37 -4.43 -16.39
N HIS A 98 19.47 -4.68 -15.10
CA HIS A 98 19.64 -6.01 -14.53
C HIS A 98 18.45 -6.31 -13.61
N TYR A 99 18.03 -7.57 -13.55
CA TYR A 99 16.81 -8.01 -12.89
C TYR A 99 17.06 -9.17 -11.95
N ALA A 100 16.28 -9.26 -10.88
CA ALA A 100 16.23 -10.41 -9.99
C ALA A 100 14.81 -10.57 -9.39
N HIS A 101 14.31 -11.80 -9.33
CA HIS A 101 13.09 -12.10 -8.57
C HIS A 101 13.38 -12.10 -7.09
N ILE A 102 12.54 -11.42 -6.32
CA ILE A 102 12.75 -11.18 -4.90
C ILE A 102 11.50 -11.48 -4.07
N ASP A 103 11.73 -11.83 -2.82
CA ASP A 103 10.75 -11.75 -1.74
C ASP A 103 10.85 -10.38 -1.09
N ILE A 104 9.70 -9.82 -0.70
CA ILE A 104 9.56 -8.47 -0.14
C ILE A 104 8.91 -8.57 1.24
N VAL A 105 9.46 -7.84 2.20
CA VAL A 105 8.87 -7.65 3.53
C VAL A 105 8.82 -6.16 3.85
N LEU A 106 7.62 -5.65 4.13
CA LEU A 106 7.43 -4.31 4.68
C LEU A 106 7.22 -4.39 6.18
N SER A 107 7.78 -3.44 6.92
CA SER A 107 7.73 -3.38 8.38
C SER A 107 7.78 -1.94 8.90
N LYS A 108 7.87 -1.81 10.24
CA LYS A 108 7.98 -0.53 10.97
C LYS A 108 6.82 0.41 10.66
N GLU A 109 5.66 0.08 11.22
CA GLU A 109 4.50 0.96 11.16
C GLU A 109 4.78 2.30 11.86
N LYS A 110 4.38 3.39 11.21
CA LYS A 110 4.36 4.76 11.75
C LYS A 110 3.08 5.46 11.30
N VAL A 111 2.72 6.53 12.02
CA VAL A 111 1.69 7.46 11.56
C VAL A 111 2.35 8.54 10.72
N VAL A 112 1.95 8.64 9.45
CA VAL A 112 2.45 9.61 8.47
C VAL A 112 1.26 10.38 7.92
N LYS A 113 1.23 11.69 8.06
CA LYS A 113 0.08 12.55 7.65
C LYS A 113 -1.26 12.03 8.16
N GLY A 114 -1.31 11.56 9.41
CA GLY A 114 -2.52 11.05 10.05
C GLY A 114 -2.97 9.66 9.57
N LYS A 115 -2.18 8.97 8.76
CA LYS A 115 -2.45 7.61 8.27
C LYS A 115 -1.38 6.63 8.74
N ARG A 116 -1.77 5.37 8.98
CA ARG A 116 -0.84 4.30 9.32
C ARG A 116 -0.08 3.90 8.06
N ALA A 117 1.25 3.84 8.15
CA ALA A 117 2.10 3.47 7.02
C ALA A 117 3.27 2.59 7.46
N LEU A 118 3.61 1.61 6.63
CA LEU A 118 4.84 0.82 6.73
C LEU A 118 5.98 1.65 6.12
N THR A 119 7.09 1.77 6.84
CA THR A 119 8.17 2.73 6.51
C THR A 119 9.53 2.09 6.33
N PHE A 120 9.59 0.76 6.31
CA PHE A 120 10.84 0.03 6.13
C PHE A 120 10.61 -1.18 5.23
N ILE A 121 11.49 -1.38 4.26
CA ILE A 121 11.46 -2.50 3.34
C ILE A 121 12.71 -3.36 3.50
N SER A 122 12.55 -4.67 3.40
CA SER A 122 13.62 -5.66 3.27
C SER A 122 13.32 -6.55 2.08
N ILE A 123 14.34 -6.88 1.30
CA ILE A 123 14.22 -7.74 0.13
C ILE A 123 15.26 -8.85 0.18
N LYS A 124 14.95 -9.97 -0.47
CA LYS A 124 15.84 -11.10 -0.62
C LYS A 124 15.60 -11.77 -1.98
N THR A 125 16.68 -12.15 -2.67
CA THR A 125 16.57 -12.93 -3.91
C THR A 125 15.96 -14.31 -3.67
N LYS A 126 15.07 -14.74 -4.55
CA LYS A 126 14.41 -16.05 -4.45
C LYS A 126 15.37 -17.23 -4.69
N ASP A 127 16.37 -17.04 -5.51
CA ASP A 127 17.35 -18.06 -5.88
C ASP A 127 18.60 -18.08 -4.97
N GLY A 128 18.66 -17.17 -3.97
CA GLY A 128 19.77 -17.05 -3.03
C GLY A 128 21.06 -16.46 -3.63
N LYS A 129 21.07 -16.08 -4.93
CA LYS A 129 22.20 -15.40 -5.53
C LYS A 129 22.25 -13.94 -5.10
N ASN A 130 23.40 -13.31 -5.28
CA ASN A 130 23.51 -11.88 -5.00
C ASN A 130 22.58 -11.06 -5.87
N LEU A 131 22.07 -9.98 -5.31
CA LEU A 131 21.36 -8.95 -6.08
C LEU A 131 22.29 -8.39 -7.16
N PRO A 132 21.79 -8.06 -8.35
CA PRO A 132 22.59 -7.44 -9.40
C PRO A 132 23.33 -6.20 -8.87
N THR A 133 24.58 -6.05 -9.27
CA THR A 133 25.52 -4.99 -8.83
C THR A 133 25.82 -4.95 -7.33
N SER A 134 25.48 -6.01 -6.59
CA SER A 134 25.68 -6.15 -5.13
C SER A 134 26.45 -7.43 -4.78
N ASN A 135 27.06 -7.45 -3.62
CA ASN A 135 27.72 -8.65 -3.06
C ASN A 135 26.84 -9.37 -2.01
N SER A 136 25.55 -9.07 -1.98
CA SER A 136 24.60 -9.62 -1.02
C SER A 136 23.32 -10.12 -1.71
N PRO A 137 22.74 -11.22 -1.27
CA PRO A 137 21.41 -11.65 -1.71
C PRO A 137 20.26 -10.84 -1.08
N THR A 138 20.58 -9.94 -0.16
CA THR A 138 19.58 -9.14 0.58
C THR A 138 19.92 -7.67 0.55
N ASP A 139 18.89 -6.84 0.63
CA ASP A 139 19.00 -5.40 0.83
C ASP A 139 17.85 -4.91 1.72
N ALA A 140 18.06 -3.82 2.46
CA ALA A 140 17.03 -3.25 3.32
C ALA A 140 17.26 -1.76 3.53
N TRP A 141 16.18 -0.96 3.48
CA TRP A 141 16.28 0.49 3.65
C TRP A 141 15.00 1.09 4.27
N PRO A 142 15.15 2.22 4.98
CA PRO A 142 13.99 3.02 5.34
C PRO A 142 13.41 3.67 4.08
N MET A 143 12.10 3.63 3.95
CA MET A 143 11.41 4.30 2.85
C MET A 143 11.25 5.79 3.20
N GLU A 144 11.33 6.66 2.21
CA GLU A 144 11.12 8.07 2.44
C GLU A 144 9.71 8.34 2.97
N LEU A 145 9.65 9.08 4.07
CA LEU A 145 8.39 9.51 4.64
C LEU A 145 7.74 10.55 3.72
N ALA A 146 6.43 10.47 3.57
CA ALA A 146 5.66 11.50 2.90
C ALA A 146 5.83 12.83 3.67
N GLY A 147 6.48 13.81 3.05
CA GLY A 147 6.76 15.13 3.62
C GLY A 147 5.50 15.99 3.77
#